data_85092242eb7076032cfde99046eed177
#
_entry.id   85092242eb7076032cfde99046eed177
#
_cell.length_a   1.000
_cell.length_b   1.000
_cell.length_c   1.000
_cell.angle_alpha   90.00
_cell.angle_beta   90.00
_cell.angle_gamma   90.00
#
_symmetry.space_group_name_H-M   'P 1'
#
loop_
_entity.id
_entity.type
_entity.pdbx_description
1 polymer ?
#
loop_
_entity_poly.entity_id
_entity_poly.type
_entity_poly.pdbx_seq_one_letter_code
_entity_poly.pdbx_strand_id
1 'polypeptide(L)'
;PRLIEGGATLQMFTTVTKSPQGQNYEENATDTADNITLLAMAQRWPAATFDSLFARAMLQADRVREAVARSPQLTLITSQSELSQLLARRDRGEAAVGALLGTEGSHALDGQLDNIDQLYDAGFRMMGLHHFFDNRLGGSLHGESQSGLTPFGEKAVRNMQKKGIMIDVAHSSEATVRDTLRLTEGDALIVSHTGFDGHCPSPRNISDETMALITEAGGLI
;
A
#
# COMPACT_ATOMS: atom_id res chain seq x y z
N PRO A 1 -0.18 -5.91 22.21
CA PRO A 1 -0.56 -5.15 23.40
C PRO A 1 -0.80 -3.67 23.11
N ARG A 2 0.18 -2.94 22.52
CA ARG A 2 0.10 -1.47 22.33
C ARG A 2 -1.08 -0.98 21.51
N LEU A 3 -1.48 -1.68 20.42
CA LEU A 3 -2.66 -1.31 19.62
C LEU A 3 -3.94 -1.40 20.44
N ILE A 4 -4.04 -2.43 21.27
CA ILE A 4 -5.20 -2.68 22.14
C ILE A 4 -5.25 -1.63 23.24
N GLU A 5 -4.13 -1.39 23.93
CA GLU A 5 -3.98 -0.38 24.98
C GLU A 5 -4.26 1.03 24.45
N GLY A 6 -3.85 1.32 23.21
CA GLY A 6 -4.10 2.58 22.52
C GLY A 6 -5.51 2.73 21.93
N GLY A 7 -6.39 1.73 22.09
CA GLY A 7 -7.76 1.79 21.60
C GLY A 7 -7.93 1.71 20.09
N ALA A 8 -6.91 1.24 19.34
CA ALA A 8 -6.99 1.10 17.90
C ALA A 8 -8.16 0.21 17.47
N THR A 9 -8.91 0.62 16.46
CA THR A 9 -10.01 -0.18 15.88
C THR A 9 -9.53 -1.02 14.72
N LEU A 10 -8.82 -0.37 13.78
CA LEU A 10 -8.24 -0.98 12.59
C LEU A 10 -6.77 -0.55 12.47
N GLN A 11 -5.93 -1.45 12.02
CA GLN A 11 -4.56 -1.17 11.64
C GLN A 11 -4.29 -1.72 10.24
N MET A 12 -3.88 -0.85 9.33
CA MET A 12 -3.32 -1.28 8.06
C MET A 12 -1.87 -1.69 8.30
N PHE A 13 -1.54 -2.94 7.99
CA PHE A 13 -0.18 -3.47 7.98
C PHE A 13 0.33 -3.45 6.54
N THR A 14 1.10 -2.43 6.22
CA THR A 14 1.71 -2.29 4.90
C THR A 14 3.01 -3.06 4.82
N THR A 15 3.24 -3.70 3.68
CA THR A 15 4.50 -4.38 3.37
C THR A 15 5.34 -3.47 2.49
N VAL A 16 6.49 -3.04 2.98
CA VAL A 16 7.51 -2.34 2.20
C VAL A 16 8.49 -3.38 1.67
N THR A 17 8.58 -3.49 0.35
CA THR A 17 9.40 -4.53 -0.29
C THR A 17 10.68 -4.00 -0.92
N LYS A 18 10.74 -2.72 -1.25
CA LYS A 18 11.93 -2.03 -1.78
C LYS A 18 12.04 -0.63 -1.18
N SER A 19 13.25 -0.23 -0.79
CA SER A 19 13.55 1.11 -0.29
C SER A 19 14.93 1.55 -0.76
N PRO A 20 15.09 2.77 -1.34
CA PRO A 20 16.35 3.21 -1.90
C PRO A 20 17.42 3.42 -0.84
N GLN A 21 18.66 3.09 -1.18
CA GLN A 21 19.80 3.51 -0.40
C GLN A 21 19.99 5.03 -0.56
N GLY A 22 20.11 5.74 0.56
CA GLY A 22 20.21 7.21 0.52
C GLY A 22 18.89 7.90 0.16
N GLN A 23 17.76 7.27 0.50
CA GLN A 23 16.41 7.77 0.29
C GLN A 23 16.27 9.26 0.62
N ASN A 24 15.63 10.01 -0.28
CA ASN A 24 15.28 11.41 -0.08
C ASN A 24 13.86 11.70 -0.61
N TYR A 25 13.34 12.88 -0.31
CA TYR A 25 11.99 13.29 -0.71
C TYR A 25 11.94 13.95 -2.10
N GLU A 26 13.06 14.38 -2.63
CA GLU A 26 13.11 15.06 -3.94
C GLU A 26 13.06 14.04 -5.08
N GLU A 27 14.14 13.28 -5.27
CA GLU A 27 14.27 12.37 -6.39
C GLU A 27 15.14 11.17 -6.03
N ASN A 28 14.68 9.98 -6.42
CA ASN A 28 15.42 8.74 -6.27
C ASN A 28 15.48 8.00 -7.60
N ALA A 29 16.69 7.65 -8.04
CA ALA A 29 16.90 6.88 -9.26
C ALA A 29 16.34 5.46 -9.13
N THR A 30 15.71 4.98 -10.18
CA THR A 30 15.02 3.67 -10.20
C THR A 30 15.97 2.50 -9.98
N ASP A 31 17.24 2.63 -10.38
CA ASP A 31 18.29 1.62 -10.24
C ASP A 31 19.05 1.71 -8.91
N THR A 32 18.70 2.65 -8.03
CA THR A 32 19.34 2.78 -6.72
C THR A 32 19.28 1.46 -5.95
N ALA A 33 20.40 1.11 -5.30
CA ALA A 33 20.50 -0.09 -4.48
C ALA A 33 19.43 -0.14 -3.39
N ASP A 34 18.92 -1.32 -3.12
CA ASP A 34 17.85 -1.57 -2.18
C ASP A 34 18.39 -1.89 -0.78
N ASN A 35 17.94 -1.15 0.22
CA ASN A 35 18.31 -1.37 1.62
C ASN A 35 17.67 -2.63 2.23
N ILE A 36 16.52 -3.06 1.71
CA ILE A 36 15.77 -4.19 2.30
C ILE A 36 16.49 -5.52 2.07
N THR A 37 17.21 -5.67 0.98
CA THR A 37 18.01 -6.89 0.71
C THR A 37 19.02 -7.16 1.82
N LEU A 38 19.78 -6.14 2.25
CA LEU A 38 20.74 -6.28 3.34
C LEU A 38 20.06 -6.60 4.67
N LEU A 39 18.92 -5.96 4.93
CA LEU A 39 18.12 -6.23 6.12
C LEU A 39 17.57 -7.65 6.14
N ALA A 40 17.08 -8.14 4.99
CA ALA A 40 16.57 -9.50 4.83
C ALA A 40 17.67 -10.54 5.12
N MET A 41 18.88 -10.32 4.61
CA MET A 41 20.04 -11.17 4.89
C MET A 41 20.41 -11.13 6.38
N ALA A 42 20.52 -9.94 6.98
CA ALA A 42 20.88 -9.77 8.39
C ALA A 42 19.85 -10.41 9.34
N GLN A 43 18.56 -10.35 8.98
CA GLN A 43 17.47 -10.96 9.73
C GLN A 43 17.22 -12.44 9.37
N ARG A 44 18.06 -13.03 8.51
CA ARG A 44 17.94 -14.42 8.06
C ARG A 44 16.56 -14.76 7.48
N TRP A 45 16.05 -13.89 6.63
CA TRP A 45 14.83 -14.18 5.89
C TRP A 45 15.08 -15.34 4.89
N PRO A 46 14.03 -16.06 4.45
CA PRO A 46 14.17 -17.10 3.43
C PRO A 46 14.88 -16.58 2.17
N ALA A 47 15.74 -17.39 1.57
CA ALA A 47 16.57 -16.99 0.42
C ALA A 47 15.74 -16.40 -0.75
N ALA A 48 14.54 -16.91 -0.98
CA ALA A 48 13.64 -16.35 -2.01
C ALA A 48 13.35 -14.86 -1.85
N THR A 49 13.44 -14.30 -0.64
CA THR A 49 13.21 -12.88 -0.37
C THR A 49 14.39 -11.99 -0.78
N PHE A 50 15.53 -12.55 -1.12
CA PHE A 50 16.69 -11.75 -1.52
C PHE A 50 16.49 -11.17 -2.93
N ASP A 51 15.84 -11.90 -3.82
CA ASP A 51 15.64 -11.54 -5.22
C ASP A 51 14.18 -11.24 -5.59
N SER A 52 13.19 -11.76 -4.83
CA SER A 52 11.77 -11.56 -5.09
C SER A 52 11.13 -10.59 -4.10
N LEU A 53 10.62 -9.49 -4.62
CA LEU A 53 9.87 -8.50 -3.84
C LEU A 53 8.47 -9.03 -3.47
N PHE A 54 7.89 -9.86 -4.31
CA PHE A 54 6.67 -10.61 -4.01
C PHE A 54 6.86 -11.53 -2.81
N ALA A 55 7.97 -12.31 -2.78
CA ALA A 55 8.27 -13.18 -1.64
C ALA A 55 8.46 -12.40 -0.34
N ARG A 56 8.99 -11.15 -0.40
CA ARG A 56 9.07 -10.25 0.77
C ARG A 56 7.70 -9.83 1.27
N ALA A 57 6.78 -9.48 0.37
CA ALA A 57 5.42 -9.13 0.74
C ALA A 57 4.71 -10.31 1.41
N MET A 58 4.82 -11.50 0.83
CA MET A 58 4.22 -12.72 1.35
C MET A 58 4.77 -13.09 2.74
N LEU A 59 6.10 -13.01 2.94
CA LEU A 59 6.71 -13.25 4.26
C LEU A 59 6.19 -12.28 5.33
N GLN A 60 6.07 -11.00 4.99
CA GLN A 60 5.56 -9.99 5.92
C GLN A 60 4.08 -10.24 6.25
N ALA A 61 3.28 -10.62 5.26
CA ALA A 61 1.88 -11.01 5.46
C ALA A 61 1.76 -12.27 6.35
N ASP A 62 2.63 -13.27 6.16
CA ASP A 62 2.67 -14.45 7.04
C ASP A 62 2.93 -14.09 8.50
N ARG A 63 3.84 -13.16 8.76
CA ARG A 63 4.11 -12.67 10.11
C ARG A 63 2.89 -12.00 10.75
N VAL A 64 2.11 -11.24 9.96
CA VAL A 64 0.86 -10.65 10.45
C VAL A 64 -0.17 -11.75 10.74
N ARG A 65 -0.33 -12.73 9.85
CA ARG A 65 -1.22 -13.89 10.06
C ARG A 65 -0.85 -14.69 11.32
N GLU A 66 0.44 -14.91 11.54
CA GLU A 66 0.93 -15.55 12.76
C GLU A 66 0.62 -14.72 14.02
N ALA A 67 0.73 -13.40 13.96
CA ALA A 67 0.36 -12.53 15.08
C ALA A 67 -1.13 -12.57 15.37
N VAL A 68 -1.97 -12.58 14.34
CA VAL A 68 -3.43 -12.77 14.45
C VAL A 68 -3.74 -14.12 15.07
N ALA A 69 -3.12 -15.20 14.60
CA ALA A 69 -3.35 -16.55 15.14
C ALA A 69 -3.00 -16.69 16.62
N ARG A 70 -2.05 -15.89 17.12
CA ARG A 70 -1.61 -15.90 18.54
C ARG A 70 -2.43 -14.97 19.45
N SER A 71 -3.27 -14.11 18.91
CA SER A 71 -4.01 -13.12 19.69
C SER A 71 -5.50 -13.16 19.38
N PRO A 72 -6.35 -13.57 20.33
CA PRO A 72 -7.81 -13.58 20.14
C PRO A 72 -8.41 -12.18 19.98
N GLN A 73 -7.65 -11.15 20.28
CA GLN A 73 -8.03 -9.75 20.13
C GLN A 73 -7.75 -9.19 18.74
N LEU A 74 -6.93 -9.88 17.92
CA LEU A 74 -6.66 -9.50 16.54
C LEU A 74 -7.52 -10.33 15.58
N THR A 75 -8.06 -9.69 14.57
CA THR A 75 -8.81 -10.34 13.49
C THR A 75 -8.30 -9.84 12.16
N LEU A 76 -7.89 -10.74 11.26
CA LEU A 76 -7.60 -10.36 9.88
C LEU A 76 -8.91 -10.01 9.19
N ILE A 77 -8.96 -8.82 8.59
CA ILE A 77 -10.14 -8.31 7.88
C ILE A 77 -9.90 -8.45 6.39
N THR A 78 -10.66 -9.31 5.75
CA THR A 78 -10.61 -9.56 4.30
C THR A 78 -11.95 -9.35 3.63
N SER A 79 -13.01 -9.08 4.41
CA SER A 79 -14.37 -8.89 3.91
C SER A 79 -15.13 -7.85 4.75
N GLN A 80 -16.17 -7.28 4.14
CA GLN A 80 -17.09 -6.36 4.81
C GLN A 80 -17.81 -7.05 5.99
N SER A 81 -18.10 -8.33 5.85
CA SER A 81 -18.74 -9.11 6.93
C SER A 81 -17.83 -9.20 8.16
N GLU A 82 -16.54 -9.49 7.98
CA GLU A 82 -15.56 -9.53 9.07
C GLU A 82 -15.38 -8.16 9.73
N LEU A 83 -15.36 -7.09 8.93
CA LEU A 83 -15.33 -5.72 9.47
C LEU A 83 -16.57 -5.43 10.31
N SER A 84 -17.77 -5.78 9.84
CA SER A 84 -19.02 -5.59 10.57
C SER A 84 -19.03 -6.38 11.89
N GLN A 85 -18.52 -7.62 11.89
CA GLN A 85 -18.39 -8.43 13.09
C GLN A 85 -17.41 -7.82 14.10
N LEU A 86 -16.28 -7.30 13.62
CA LEU A 86 -15.30 -6.59 14.45
C LEU A 86 -15.95 -5.38 15.14
N LEU A 87 -16.65 -4.54 14.39
CA LEU A 87 -17.32 -3.35 14.92
C LEU A 87 -18.37 -3.73 15.95
N ALA A 88 -19.19 -4.74 15.68
CA ALA A 88 -20.19 -5.24 16.64
C ALA A 88 -19.55 -5.80 17.93
N ARG A 89 -18.36 -6.41 17.86
CA ARG A 89 -17.60 -6.82 19.05
C ARG A 89 -17.18 -5.60 19.88
N ARG A 90 -16.67 -4.57 19.22
CA ARG A 90 -16.25 -3.33 19.90
C ARG A 90 -17.41 -2.58 20.52
N ASP A 91 -18.58 -2.54 19.86
CA ASP A 91 -19.80 -1.94 20.42
C ASP A 91 -20.26 -2.63 21.70
N ARG A 92 -19.95 -3.92 21.87
CA ARG A 92 -20.16 -4.65 23.12
C ARG A 92 -19.07 -4.43 24.18
N GLY A 93 -18.08 -3.56 23.89
CA GLY A 93 -16.98 -3.24 24.80
C GLY A 93 -15.81 -4.23 24.74
N GLU A 94 -15.75 -5.13 23.73
CA GLU A 94 -14.62 -6.04 23.57
C GLU A 94 -13.38 -5.26 23.06
N ALA A 95 -12.23 -5.54 23.64
CA ALA A 95 -10.96 -5.00 23.17
C ALA A 95 -10.49 -5.77 21.93
N ALA A 96 -11.06 -5.46 20.77
CA ALA A 96 -10.78 -6.13 19.50
C ALA A 96 -10.17 -5.14 18.49
N VAL A 97 -9.20 -5.59 17.70
CA VAL A 97 -8.51 -4.82 16.66
C VAL A 97 -8.54 -5.58 15.34
N GLY A 98 -8.91 -4.91 14.26
CA GLY A 98 -8.83 -5.45 12.91
C GLY A 98 -7.44 -5.21 12.32
N ALA A 99 -6.90 -6.23 11.68
CA ALA A 99 -5.69 -6.17 10.88
C ALA A 99 -6.07 -6.20 9.39
N LEU A 100 -5.65 -5.20 8.64
CA LEU A 100 -5.76 -5.16 7.18
C LEU A 100 -4.36 -5.31 6.58
N LEU A 101 -4.22 -6.07 5.49
CA LEU A 101 -2.96 -6.18 4.76
C LEU A 101 -2.97 -5.25 3.55
N GLY A 102 -1.86 -4.54 3.38
CA GLY A 102 -1.61 -3.69 2.22
C GLY A 102 -0.17 -3.74 1.74
N THR A 103 0.09 -3.27 0.53
CA THR A 103 1.44 -2.99 0.05
C THR A 103 1.70 -1.50 0.06
N GLU A 104 2.91 -1.09 0.41
CA GLU A 104 3.42 0.26 0.17
C GLU A 104 4.38 0.21 -1.01
N GLY A 105 3.80 0.46 -2.18
CA GLY A 105 4.43 0.26 -3.48
C GLY A 105 4.22 -1.13 -4.10
N SER A 106 3.74 -1.12 -5.35
CA SER A 106 3.49 -2.34 -6.13
C SER A 106 4.73 -2.92 -6.80
N HIS A 107 5.94 -2.59 -6.30
CA HIS A 107 7.15 -3.36 -6.55
C HIS A 107 6.96 -4.83 -6.17
N ALA A 108 6.09 -5.09 -5.16
CA ALA A 108 5.68 -6.43 -4.74
C ALA A 108 5.08 -7.31 -5.84
N LEU A 109 4.68 -6.72 -6.98
CA LEU A 109 4.20 -7.50 -8.13
C LEU A 109 5.32 -8.21 -8.90
N ASP A 110 6.60 -7.91 -8.66
CA ASP A 110 7.74 -8.44 -9.44
C ASP A 110 7.49 -8.35 -10.97
N GLY A 111 6.68 -7.34 -11.39
CA GLY A 111 6.31 -7.13 -12.77
C GLY A 111 5.37 -8.17 -13.40
N GLN A 112 4.63 -8.91 -12.59
CA GLN A 112 3.67 -9.92 -13.00
C GLN A 112 2.27 -9.58 -12.50
N LEU A 113 1.29 -9.47 -13.41
CA LEU A 113 -0.09 -9.13 -13.05
C LEU A 113 -0.78 -10.22 -12.23
N ASP A 114 -0.42 -11.48 -12.45
CA ASP A 114 -0.98 -12.64 -11.72
C ASP A 114 -0.66 -12.59 -10.22
N ASN A 115 0.38 -11.84 -9.83
CA ASN A 115 0.71 -11.64 -8.42
C ASN A 115 -0.34 -10.78 -7.68
N ILE A 116 -1.19 -10.02 -8.40
CA ILE A 116 -2.36 -9.33 -7.81
C ILE A 116 -3.33 -10.37 -7.24
N ASP A 117 -3.60 -11.44 -8.00
CA ASP A 117 -4.48 -12.52 -7.57
C ASP A 117 -3.92 -13.22 -6.33
N GLN A 118 -2.64 -13.55 -6.35
CA GLN A 118 -1.98 -14.22 -5.24
C GLN A 118 -1.92 -13.36 -3.96
N LEU A 119 -1.66 -12.05 -4.10
CA LEU A 119 -1.71 -11.14 -2.96
C LEU A 119 -3.14 -11.01 -2.41
N TYR A 120 -4.15 -10.89 -3.29
CA TYR A 120 -5.54 -10.84 -2.86
C TYR A 120 -5.95 -12.11 -2.10
N ASP A 121 -5.60 -13.29 -2.61
CA ASP A 121 -5.87 -14.58 -1.98
C ASP A 121 -5.12 -14.73 -0.64
N ALA A 122 -3.94 -14.10 -0.53
CA ALA A 122 -3.19 -13.98 0.71
C ALA A 122 -3.79 -12.97 1.71
N GLY A 123 -4.88 -12.28 1.38
CA GLY A 123 -5.61 -11.38 2.27
C GLY A 123 -5.30 -9.91 2.11
N PHE A 124 -4.49 -9.50 1.14
CA PHE A 124 -4.28 -8.09 0.84
C PHE A 124 -5.58 -7.44 0.33
N ARG A 125 -5.92 -6.27 0.86
CA ARG A 125 -7.11 -5.49 0.48
C ARG A 125 -6.79 -4.05 0.13
N MET A 126 -5.53 -3.67 0.19
CA MET A 126 -5.01 -2.38 -0.27
C MET A 126 -3.71 -2.60 -1.03
N MET A 127 -3.52 -1.87 -2.13
CA MET A 127 -2.24 -1.84 -2.85
C MET A 127 -1.86 -0.40 -3.17
N GLY A 128 -0.74 0.06 -2.57
CA GLY A 128 -0.07 1.28 -2.96
C GLY A 128 0.60 1.10 -4.31
N LEU A 129 0.39 2.04 -5.24
CA LEU A 129 0.97 1.93 -6.57
C LEU A 129 2.49 2.16 -6.54
N HIS A 130 2.94 3.14 -5.77
CA HIS A 130 4.34 3.58 -5.70
C HIS A 130 4.86 3.67 -4.26
N HIS A 131 6.14 3.77 -4.14
CA HIS A 131 6.91 4.19 -2.98
C HIS A 131 7.94 5.23 -3.45
N PHE A 132 9.18 5.18 -3.02
CA PHE A 132 10.20 6.20 -3.36
C PHE A 132 10.82 6.09 -4.76
N PHE A 133 10.36 5.20 -5.62
CA PHE A 133 10.86 5.00 -6.98
C PHE A 133 9.74 4.96 -8.00
N ASP A 134 10.07 5.28 -9.23
CA ASP A 134 9.30 4.79 -10.37
C ASP A 134 9.31 3.27 -10.41
N ASN A 135 8.24 2.68 -10.91
CA ASN A 135 8.17 1.24 -11.11
C ASN A 135 7.47 0.91 -12.43
N ARG A 136 7.22 -0.38 -12.69
CA ARG A 136 6.55 -0.79 -13.93
C ARG A 136 5.12 -0.25 -14.10
N LEU A 137 4.48 0.23 -13.02
CA LEU A 137 3.13 0.79 -13.09
C LEU A 137 3.12 2.23 -13.59
N GLY A 138 4.17 3.02 -13.29
CA GLY A 138 4.22 4.43 -13.63
C GLY A 138 5.20 5.22 -12.79
N GLY A 139 4.99 6.54 -12.75
CA GLY A 139 5.83 7.47 -12.02
C GLY A 139 5.46 7.63 -10.55
N SER A 140 6.49 7.62 -9.71
CA SER A 140 6.41 8.00 -8.30
C SER A 140 6.51 9.51 -8.14
N LEU A 141 5.93 10.05 -7.07
CA LEU A 141 6.12 11.44 -6.63
C LEU A 141 7.61 11.76 -6.37
N HIS A 142 8.39 10.74 -6.00
CA HIS A 142 9.81 10.81 -5.68
C HIS A 142 10.70 10.13 -6.74
N GLY A 143 10.14 9.82 -7.92
CA GLY A 143 10.86 9.19 -9.02
C GLY A 143 11.33 10.22 -10.05
N GLU A 144 12.21 9.77 -10.96
CA GLU A 144 12.82 10.61 -11.99
C GLU A 144 11.84 10.99 -13.11
N SER A 145 10.85 10.12 -13.43
CA SER A 145 10.04 10.30 -14.64
C SER A 145 8.87 11.26 -14.46
N GLN A 146 8.31 11.36 -13.26
CA GLN A 146 7.05 12.07 -13.00
C GLN A 146 5.92 11.71 -13.98
N SER A 147 6.03 10.53 -14.63
CA SER A 147 5.11 10.05 -15.66
C SER A 147 3.77 9.59 -15.06
N GLY A 148 2.76 9.40 -15.92
CA GLY A 148 1.51 8.72 -15.57
C GLY A 148 1.66 7.19 -15.59
N LEU A 149 0.51 6.50 -15.60
CA LEU A 149 0.47 5.05 -15.68
C LEU A 149 1.04 4.53 -17.01
N THR A 150 1.80 3.47 -16.93
CA THR A 150 2.18 2.68 -18.11
C THR A 150 1.02 1.78 -18.56
N PRO A 151 1.08 1.19 -19.77
CA PRO A 151 0.09 0.17 -20.17
C PRO A 151 0.03 -1.04 -19.21
N PHE A 152 1.12 -1.36 -18.52
CA PHE A 152 1.14 -2.37 -17.47
C PHE A 152 0.41 -1.85 -16.21
N GLY A 153 0.67 -0.60 -15.81
CA GLY A 153 0.00 0.06 -14.69
C GLY A 153 -1.51 0.15 -14.87
N GLU A 154 -1.97 0.53 -16.06
CA GLU A 154 -3.41 0.56 -16.36
C GLU A 154 -4.07 -0.81 -16.18
N LYS A 155 -3.42 -1.88 -16.64
CA LYS A 155 -3.93 -3.25 -16.46
C LYS A 155 -3.94 -3.64 -14.98
N ALA A 156 -2.90 -3.28 -14.24
CA ALA A 156 -2.82 -3.55 -12.80
C ALA A 156 -3.95 -2.85 -12.04
N VAL A 157 -4.17 -1.55 -12.28
CA VAL A 157 -5.25 -0.75 -11.67
C VAL A 157 -6.62 -1.37 -11.97
N ARG A 158 -6.89 -1.73 -13.23
CA ARG A 158 -8.16 -2.40 -13.60
C ARG A 158 -8.35 -3.76 -12.91
N ASN A 159 -7.27 -4.54 -12.73
CA ASN A 159 -7.33 -5.81 -12.02
C ASN A 159 -7.60 -5.61 -10.53
N MET A 160 -6.94 -4.62 -9.90
CA MET A 160 -7.19 -4.25 -8.50
C MET A 160 -8.66 -3.81 -8.30
N GLN A 161 -9.17 -2.94 -9.17
CA GLN A 161 -10.55 -2.47 -9.13
C GLN A 161 -11.56 -3.63 -9.24
N LYS A 162 -11.38 -4.54 -10.21
CA LYS A 162 -12.25 -5.71 -10.39
C LYS A 162 -12.32 -6.61 -9.15
N LYS A 163 -11.25 -6.64 -8.35
CA LYS A 163 -11.18 -7.43 -7.11
C LYS A 163 -11.68 -6.67 -5.89
N GLY A 164 -12.01 -5.38 -6.02
CA GLY A 164 -12.37 -4.54 -4.89
C GLY A 164 -11.17 -4.26 -3.95
N ILE A 165 -9.95 -4.23 -4.49
CA ILE A 165 -8.75 -3.83 -3.75
C ILE A 165 -8.74 -2.31 -3.69
N MET A 166 -8.56 -1.73 -2.52
CA MET A 166 -8.34 -0.29 -2.34
C MET A 166 -7.03 0.11 -3.02
N ILE A 167 -7.08 1.11 -3.89
CA ILE A 167 -5.94 1.60 -4.63
C ILE A 167 -5.40 2.82 -3.90
N ASP A 168 -4.20 2.69 -3.33
CA ASP A 168 -3.54 3.77 -2.61
C ASP A 168 -2.56 4.49 -3.55
N VAL A 169 -2.82 5.78 -3.76
CA VAL A 169 -2.00 6.65 -4.61
C VAL A 169 -1.02 7.52 -3.81
N ALA A 170 -0.85 7.27 -2.51
CA ALA A 170 0.25 7.86 -1.76
C ALA A 170 1.59 7.53 -2.48
N HIS A 171 2.50 8.49 -2.51
CA HIS A 171 3.76 8.41 -3.28
C HIS A 171 3.64 8.36 -4.81
N SER A 172 2.45 8.42 -5.38
CA SER A 172 2.29 8.47 -6.84
C SER A 172 2.48 9.88 -7.38
N SER A 173 3.07 10.01 -8.57
CA SER A 173 3.13 11.29 -9.28
C SER A 173 1.72 11.83 -9.54
N GLU A 174 1.56 13.14 -9.70
CA GLU A 174 0.24 13.72 -10.03
C GLU A 174 -0.31 13.14 -11.34
N ALA A 175 0.53 12.87 -12.33
CA ALA A 175 0.10 12.23 -13.58
C ALA A 175 -0.46 10.84 -13.34
N THR A 176 0.20 10.03 -12.48
CA THR A 176 -0.32 8.71 -12.08
C THR A 176 -1.66 8.82 -11.33
N VAL A 177 -1.81 9.78 -10.43
CA VAL A 177 -3.08 10.01 -9.72
C VAL A 177 -4.21 10.32 -10.70
N ARG A 178 -3.98 11.26 -11.63
CA ARG A 178 -4.97 11.65 -12.65
C ARG A 178 -5.35 10.49 -13.57
N ASP A 179 -4.37 9.69 -13.99
CA ASP A 179 -4.62 8.49 -14.79
C ASP A 179 -5.44 7.45 -14.01
N THR A 180 -5.12 7.25 -12.75
CA THR A 180 -5.86 6.31 -11.87
C THR A 180 -7.31 6.78 -11.68
N LEU A 181 -7.53 8.05 -11.38
CA LEU A 181 -8.87 8.65 -11.26
C LEU A 181 -9.69 8.42 -12.54
N ARG A 182 -9.10 8.69 -13.72
CA ARG A 182 -9.79 8.47 -15.01
C ARG A 182 -10.18 7.01 -15.23
N LEU A 183 -9.38 6.06 -14.74
CA LEU A 183 -9.64 4.63 -14.92
C LEU A 183 -10.67 4.06 -13.94
N THR A 184 -10.71 4.59 -12.73
CA THR A 184 -11.52 4.05 -11.61
C THR A 184 -12.74 4.90 -11.30
N GLU A 185 -12.84 6.11 -11.86
CA GLU A 185 -13.86 7.11 -11.50
C GLU A 185 -13.88 7.39 -9.99
N GLY A 186 -12.73 7.21 -9.32
CA GLY A 186 -12.55 7.41 -7.88
C GLY A 186 -12.99 6.22 -7.01
N ASP A 187 -13.54 5.16 -7.59
CA ASP A 187 -13.95 3.98 -6.83
C ASP A 187 -12.75 3.31 -6.13
N ALA A 188 -12.91 3.08 -4.83
CA ALA A 188 -11.91 2.49 -3.94
C ALA A 188 -10.54 3.19 -3.91
N LEU A 189 -10.45 4.48 -4.29
CA LEU A 189 -9.21 5.23 -4.31
C LEU A 189 -8.95 5.91 -2.97
N ILE A 190 -7.73 5.75 -2.47
CA ILE A 190 -7.31 6.38 -1.21
C ILE A 190 -5.93 7.03 -1.34
N VAL A 191 -5.65 7.99 -0.46
CA VAL A 191 -4.31 8.45 -0.12
C VAL A 191 -4.09 8.14 1.35
N SER A 192 -3.40 7.05 1.64
CA SER A 192 -3.26 6.51 2.99
C SER A 192 -2.46 7.41 3.93
N HIS A 193 -1.52 8.19 3.39
CA HIS A 193 -0.69 9.12 4.13
C HIS A 193 -0.06 10.18 3.22
N THR A 194 -0.16 11.44 3.62
CA THR A 194 0.42 12.60 2.94
C THR A 194 0.41 13.81 3.88
N GLY A 195 1.06 14.90 3.49
CA GLY A 195 0.78 16.23 4.02
C GLY A 195 0.05 17.08 2.97
N PHE A 196 -0.27 18.32 3.31
CA PHE A 196 -0.99 19.26 2.46
C PHE A 196 -0.01 20.32 1.95
N ASP A 197 0.20 20.38 0.63
CA ASP A 197 1.20 21.27 0.03
C ASP A 197 0.85 22.76 0.28
N GLY A 198 -0.41 23.13 0.17
CA GLY A 198 -0.86 24.50 0.45
C GLY A 198 -0.65 24.95 1.89
N HIS A 199 -0.49 24.03 2.86
CA HIS A 199 -0.15 24.36 4.24
C HIS A 199 1.37 24.32 4.49
N CYS A 200 2.05 23.36 3.91
CA CYS A 200 3.50 23.14 4.06
C CYS A 200 4.07 22.64 2.73
N PRO A 201 4.64 23.52 1.89
CA PRO A 201 5.24 23.12 0.62
C PRO A 201 6.36 22.09 0.83
N SER A 202 6.19 20.92 0.25
CA SER A 202 7.14 19.80 0.34
C SER A 202 6.93 18.84 -0.82
N PRO A 203 8.01 18.29 -1.42
CA PRO A 203 7.91 17.27 -2.47
C PRO A 203 7.13 16.01 -2.03
N ARG A 204 6.93 15.82 -0.71
CA ARG A 204 6.18 14.69 -0.14
C ARG A 204 4.67 14.97 -0.08
N ASN A 205 4.25 16.21 -0.17
CA ASN A 205 2.87 16.60 0.05
C ASN A 205 2.06 16.59 -1.25
N ILE A 206 0.78 16.28 -1.12
CA ILE A 206 -0.17 16.32 -2.23
C ILE A 206 -0.61 17.77 -2.48
N SER A 207 -0.75 18.18 -3.74
CA SER A 207 -1.27 19.50 -4.11
C SER A 207 -2.75 19.63 -3.77
N ASP A 208 -3.17 20.86 -3.43
CA ASP A 208 -4.57 21.18 -3.12
C ASP A 208 -5.50 20.84 -4.31
N GLU A 209 -5.01 21.03 -5.55
CA GLU A 209 -5.75 20.67 -6.76
C GLU A 209 -5.97 19.15 -6.85
N THR A 210 -4.93 18.36 -6.62
CA THR A 210 -5.04 16.90 -6.66
C THR A 210 -5.94 16.37 -5.54
N MET A 211 -5.88 16.98 -4.34
CA MET A 211 -6.82 16.65 -3.25
C MET A 211 -8.27 16.88 -3.65
N ALA A 212 -8.55 18.05 -4.26
CA ALA A 212 -9.90 18.38 -4.73
C ALA A 212 -10.40 17.31 -5.72
N LEU A 213 -9.60 16.95 -6.73
CA LEU A 213 -9.96 15.93 -7.71
C LEU A 213 -10.28 14.58 -7.06
N ILE A 214 -9.47 14.15 -6.09
CA ILE A 214 -9.69 12.87 -5.40
C ILE A 214 -10.98 12.89 -4.59
N THR A 215 -11.23 13.97 -3.84
CA THR A 215 -12.41 14.08 -2.99
C THR A 215 -13.70 14.27 -3.79
N GLU A 216 -13.68 15.02 -4.89
CA GLU A 216 -14.79 15.16 -5.83
C GLU A 216 -15.17 13.83 -6.47
N ALA A 217 -14.20 12.95 -6.72
CA ALA A 217 -14.43 11.61 -7.22
C ALA A 217 -14.86 10.59 -6.14
N GLY A 218 -14.98 11.01 -4.86
CA GLY A 218 -15.38 10.14 -3.76
C GLY A 218 -14.24 9.38 -3.09
N GLY A 219 -12.99 9.68 -3.43
CA GLY A 219 -11.81 9.11 -2.78
C GLY A 219 -11.58 9.62 -1.35
N LEU A 220 -10.80 8.90 -0.56
CA LEU A 220 -10.47 9.22 0.82
C LEU A 220 -9.02 9.67 0.95
N ILE A 221 -8.79 10.77 1.69
CA ILE A 221 -7.44 11.25 2.04
C ILE A 221 -7.26 11.23 3.55
#